data_3268e0b31650bdcbc00eadafedfac1e6
#
_entry.id   3268e0b31650bdcbc00eadafedfac1e6
#
_cell.length_a   1.000
_cell.length_b   1.000
_cell.length_c   1.000
_cell.angle_alpha   90.00
_cell.angle_beta   90.00
_cell.angle_gamma   90.00
#
_symmetry.space_group_name_H-M   'P 1'
#
loop_
_entity.id
_entity.type
_entity.pdbx_description
1 polymer ?
#
loop_
_entity_poly.entity_id
_entity_poly.type
_entity_poly.pdbx_seq_one_letter_code
_entity_poly.pdbx_strand_id
1 'polypeptide(L)'
;MNTQAELLNTEGDYSLVSWSGRKFPGLLVQGDSLSILVETLAEAREELQKGDADEAQYAVDMALNTARSMLEAYERMMNDAGLNLPYSTE
;
A
#
# COMPACT_ATOMS: atom_id res chain seq x y z
N MET A 1 4.98 -15.10 24.06
CA MET A 1 5.49 -13.76 23.77
C MET A 1 4.35 -12.89 23.28
N ASN A 2 4.17 -11.75 23.92
CA ASN A 2 3.09 -10.83 23.55
C ASN A 2 3.60 -9.81 22.56
N THR A 3 3.01 -9.84 21.37
CA THR A 3 3.22 -8.80 20.36
C THR A 3 1.99 -7.92 20.39
N GLN A 4 2.20 -6.64 20.62
CA GLN A 4 1.10 -5.69 20.66
C GLN A 4 1.16 -4.76 19.47
N ALA A 5 -0.01 -4.47 18.92
CA ALA A 5 -0.16 -3.49 17.87
C ALA A 5 -1.22 -2.49 18.32
N GLU A 6 -0.93 -1.23 18.06
CA GLU A 6 -1.83 -0.12 18.41
C GLU A 6 -2.33 0.54 17.14
N LEU A 7 -3.64 0.66 17.03
CA LEU A 7 -4.27 1.35 15.91
C LEU A 7 -4.20 2.84 16.17
N LEU A 8 -3.49 3.57 15.34
CA LEU A 8 -3.29 5.00 15.53
C LEU A 8 -4.30 5.85 14.75
N ASN A 9 -4.72 5.37 13.59
CA ASN A 9 -5.64 6.09 12.72
C ASN A 9 -6.21 5.13 11.69
N THR A 10 -7.36 5.48 11.15
CA THR A 10 -8.00 4.71 10.08
C THR A 10 -8.51 5.66 9.02
N GLU A 11 -8.29 5.33 7.76
CA GLU A 11 -8.76 6.09 6.62
C GLU A 11 -9.24 5.11 5.56
N GLY A 12 -10.55 5.05 5.33
CA GLY A 12 -11.13 4.08 4.41
C GLY A 12 -10.80 2.66 4.81
N ASP A 13 -10.18 1.92 3.90
CA ASP A 13 -9.83 0.52 4.11
C ASP A 13 -8.43 0.33 4.71
N TYR A 14 -7.79 1.41 5.11
CA TYR A 14 -6.41 1.37 5.59
C TYR A 14 -6.34 1.86 7.02
N SER A 15 -5.38 1.33 7.76
CA SER A 15 -5.12 1.78 9.14
C SER A 15 -3.65 1.97 9.36
N LEU A 16 -3.32 2.98 10.17
CA LEU A 16 -1.96 3.22 10.62
C LEU A 16 -1.76 2.45 11.91
N VAL A 17 -0.76 1.58 11.95
CA VAL A 17 -0.55 0.66 13.07
C VAL A 17 0.88 0.77 13.58
N SER A 18 1.01 0.93 14.89
CA SER A 18 2.30 0.86 15.56
C SER A 18 2.41 -0.48 16.28
N TRP A 19 3.56 -1.15 16.16
CA TRP A 19 3.77 -2.39 16.91
C TRP A 19 5.17 -2.44 17.50
N SER A 20 5.29 -3.24 18.55
CA SER A 20 6.54 -3.31 19.32
C SER A 20 7.72 -3.75 18.46
N GLY A 21 8.87 -3.14 18.71
CA GLY A 21 10.09 -3.44 17.98
C GLY A 21 10.25 -2.69 16.67
N ARG A 22 9.29 -1.83 16.30
CA ARG A 22 9.38 -1.03 15.08
C ARG A 22 9.45 0.45 15.42
N LYS A 23 10.36 1.16 14.75
CA LYS A 23 10.55 2.58 14.96
C LYS A 23 9.42 3.41 14.34
N PHE A 24 8.96 3.00 13.16
CA PHE A 24 7.92 3.71 12.44
C PHE A 24 6.65 2.87 12.35
N PRO A 25 5.48 3.51 12.39
CA PRO A 25 4.22 2.79 12.14
C PRO A 25 4.18 2.20 10.74
N GLY A 26 3.36 1.19 10.56
CA GLY A 26 3.12 0.57 9.29
C GLY A 26 1.69 0.80 8.81
N LEU A 27 1.44 0.42 7.59
CA LEU A 27 0.12 0.48 6.98
C LEU A 27 -0.51 -0.91 7.03
N LEU A 28 -1.70 -0.99 7.63
CA LEU A 28 -2.50 -2.20 7.61
C LEU A 28 -3.38 -2.19 6.37
N VAL A 29 -3.25 -3.20 5.54
CA VAL A 29 -4.01 -3.37 4.31
C VAL A 29 -4.77 -4.69 4.41
N GLN A 30 -6.03 -4.70 4.01
CA GLN A 30 -6.81 -5.93 4.02
C GLN A 30 -6.30 -6.90 2.95
N GLY A 31 -6.42 -8.19 3.26
CA GLY A 31 -5.91 -9.24 2.37
C GLY A 31 -6.56 -9.25 0.99
N ASP A 32 -7.85 -8.91 0.92
CA ASP A 32 -8.55 -8.84 -0.36
C ASP A 32 -8.02 -7.70 -1.24
N SER A 33 -7.71 -6.55 -0.64
CA SER A 33 -7.10 -5.44 -1.38
C SER A 33 -5.72 -5.81 -1.90
N LEU A 34 -4.92 -6.49 -1.09
CA LEU A 34 -3.61 -6.97 -1.51
C LEU A 34 -3.74 -8.01 -2.62
N SER A 35 -4.72 -8.91 -2.52
CA SER A 35 -4.98 -9.93 -3.52
C SER A 35 -5.30 -9.30 -4.88
N ILE A 36 -6.11 -8.26 -4.90
CA ILE A 36 -6.46 -7.56 -6.14
C ILE A 36 -5.21 -6.92 -6.76
N LEU A 37 -4.36 -6.33 -5.94
CA LEU A 37 -3.11 -5.74 -6.42
C LEU A 37 -2.21 -6.80 -7.07
N VAL A 38 -2.08 -7.96 -6.43
CA VAL A 38 -1.29 -9.07 -6.96
C VAL A 38 -1.88 -9.56 -8.28
N GLU A 39 -3.20 -9.71 -8.35
CA GLU A 39 -3.88 -10.15 -9.59
C GLU A 39 -3.64 -9.16 -10.73
N THR A 40 -3.72 -7.87 -10.46
CA THR A 40 -3.50 -6.84 -11.47
C THR A 40 -2.07 -6.88 -11.99
N LEU A 41 -1.09 -7.07 -11.11
CA LEU A 41 0.31 -7.19 -11.51
C LEU A 41 0.56 -8.47 -12.31
N ALA A 42 -0.09 -9.57 -11.92
CA ALA A 42 0.01 -10.84 -12.64
C ALA A 42 -0.57 -10.72 -14.04
N GLU A 43 -1.68 -9.99 -14.17
CA GLU A 43 -2.30 -9.72 -15.48
C GLU A 43 -1.34 -8.91 -16.37
N ALA A 44 -0.69 -7.89 -15.80
CA ALA A 44 0.27 -7.11 -16.56
C ALA A 44 1.40 -7.98 -17.11
N ARG A 45 1.92 -8.89 -16.28
CA ARG A 45 2.97 -9.81 -16.70
C ARG A 45 2.49 -10.74 -17.81
N GLU A 46 1.28 -11.25 -17.67
CA GLU A 46 0.70 -12.14 -18.68
C GLU A 46 0.53 -11.43 -20.02
N GLU A 47 0.06 -10.19 -20.00
CA GLU A 47 -0.12 -9.41 -21.22
C GLU A 47 1.22 -9.10 -21.89
N LEU A 48 2.27 -8.83 -21.10
CA LEU A 48 3.62 -8.67 -21.65
C LEU A 48 4.10 -9.94 -22.33
N GLN A 49 3.82 -11.10 -21.75
CA GLN A 49 4.22 -12.37 -22.32
C GLN A 49 3.49 -12.66 -23.64
N LYS A 50 2.27 -12.16 -23.79
CA LYS A 50 1.51 -12.26 -25.03
C LYS A 50 1.93 -11.26 -26.10
N GLY A 51 2.75 -10.30 -25.73
CA GLY A 51 3.17 -9.23 -26.63
C GLY A 51 2.19 -8.08 -26.72
N ASP A 52 1.24 -7.98 -25.81
CA ASP A 52 0.26 -6.89 -25.78
C ASP A 52 0.73 -5.81 -24.82
N ALA A 53 1.56 -4.90 -25.33
CA ALA A 53 2.16 -3.84 -24.51
C ALA A 53 1.11 -2.85 -24.00
N ASP A 54 0.08 -2.55 -24.79
CA ASP A 54 -0.95 -1.59 -24.39
C ASP A 54 -1.78 -2.11 -23.22
N GLU A 55 -2.20 -3.36 -23.27
CA GLU A 55 -2.95 -3.97 -22.18
C GLU A 55 -2.06 -4.15 -20.94
N ALA A 56 -0.80 -4.49 -21.15
CA ALA A 56 0.15 -4.58 -20.03
C ALA A 56 0.31 -3.24 -19.32
N GLN A 57 0.45 -2.16 -20.09
CA GLN A 57 0.61 -0.83 -19.52
C GLN A 57 -0.64 -0.40 -18.76
N TYR A 58 -1.83 -0.70 -19.32
CA TYR A 58 -3.08 -0.38 -18.62
C TYR A 58 -3.13 -1.06 -17.25
N ALA A 59 -2.77 -2.34 -17.17
CA ALA A 59 -2.75 -3.08 -15.92
C ALA A 59 -1.71 -2.52 -14.95
N VAL A 60 -0.52 -2.16 -15.44
CA VAL A 60 0.51 -1.52 -14.62
C VAL A 60 0.01 -0.21 -14.04
N ASP A 61 -0.65 0.61 -14.86
CA ASP A 61 -1.18 1.91 -14.40
C ASP A 61 -2.23 1.71 -13.31
N MET A 62 -3.09 0.71 -13.45
CA MET A 62 -4.08 0.39 -12.42
C MET A 62 -3.41 -0.03 -11.11
N ALA A 63 -2.41 -0.89 -11.20
CA ALA A 63 -1.66 -1.34 -10.02
C ALA A 63 -0.95 -0.18 -9.35
N LEU A 64 -0.33 0.69 -10.14
CA LEU A 64 0.37 1.86 -9.63
C LEU A 64 -0.59 2.82 -8.92
N ASN A 65 -1.77 3.07 -9.49
CA ASN A 65 -2.77 3.92 -8.87
C ASN A 65 -3.21 3.34 -7.52
N THR A 66 -3.41 2.02 -7.44
CA THR A 66 -3.79 1.37 -6.19
C THR A 66 -2.68 1.51 -5.16
N ALA A 67 -1.43 1.23 -5.54
CA ALA A 67 -0.29 1.33 -4.63
C ALA A 67 -0.07 2.77 -4.15
N ARG A 68 -0.23 3.74 -5.06
CA ARG A 68 -0.13 5.16 -4.70
C ARG A 68 -1.20 5.58 -3.73
N SER A 69 -2.43 5.10 -3.90
CA SER A 69 -3.52 5.40 -2.97
C SER A 69 -3.19 4.89 -1.57
N MET A 70 -2.60 3.70 -1.47
CA MET A 70 -2.14 3.16 -0.19
C MET A 70 -1.07 4.05 0.44
N LEU A 71 -0.08 4.44 -0.35
CA LEU A 71 1.02 5.26 0.14
C LEU A 71 0.53 6.64 0.58
N GLU A 72 -0.34 7.25 -0.20
CA GLU A 72 -0.89 8.58 0.12
C GLU A 72 -1.74 8.53 1.39
N ALA A 73 -2.52 7.47 1.58
CA ALA A 73 -3.27 7.28 2.81
C ALA A 73 -2.33 7.18 4.02
N TYR A 74 -1.24 6.43 3.88
CA TYR A 74 -0.22 6.31 4.91
C TYR A 74 0.36 7.69 5.26
N GLU A 75 0.71 8.47 4.24
CA GLU A 75 1.31 9.79 4.43
C GLU A 75 0.35 10.75 5.11
N ARG A 76 -0.93 10.74 4.73
CA ARG A 76 -1.93 11.59 5.37
C ARG A 76 -2.13 11.21 6.84
N MET A 77 -2.22 9.91 7.12
CA MET A 77 -2.39 9.45 8.50
C MET A 77 -1.18 9.74 9.37
N MET A 78 0.03 9.60 8.82
CA MET A 78 1.25 9.98 9.55
C MET A 78 1.27 11.48 9.84
N ASN A 79 0.92 12.29 8.84
CA ASN A 79 0.88 13.74 9.01
C ASN A 79 -0.16 14.15 10.07
N ASP A 80 -1.34 13.53 10.02
CA ASP A 80 -2.41 13.83 10.98
C ASP A 80 -2.01 13.43 12.41
N ALA A 81 -1.19 12.40 12.55
CA ALA A 81 -0.66 11.96 13.84
C ALA A 81 0.57 12.75 14.29
N GLY A 82 1.05 13.69 13.48
CA GLY A 82 2.23 14.50 13.80
C GLY A 82 3.53 13.73 13.72
N LEU A 83 3.57 12.67 12.92
CA LEU A 83 4.72 11.78 12.80
C LEU A 83 5.47 12.03 11.50
N ASN A 84 6.79 11.90 11.58
CA ASN A 84 7.66 12.03 10.41
C ASN A 84 7.63 10.75 9.59
N LEU A 85 7.67 10.91 8.27
CA LEU A 85 7.76 9.77 7.37
C LEU A 85 9.13 9.10 7.45
N PRO A 86 9.21 7.78 7.28
CA PRO A 86 10.49 7.06 7.28
C PRO A 86 11.29 7.23 5.99
N TYR A 87 10.83 8.05 5.07
CA TYR A 87 11.47 8.28 3.78
C TYR A 87 11.24 9.73 3.33
N SER A 88 11.99 10.17 2.31
CA SER A 88 11.85 11.51 1.74
C SER A 88 10.76 11.50 0.67
N THR A 89 9.98 12.59 0.65
CA THR A 89 8.89 12.76 -0.33
C THR A 89 9.23 13.77 -1.43
N GLU A 90 10.47 14.22 -1.50
CA GLU A 90 10.90 15.15 -2.54
C GLU A 90 11.02 14.53 -3.90
#